data_9b726fd1262d746d3a7a911cfc13a4e7
#
_entry.id   9b726fd1262d746d3a7a911cfc13a4e7
#
_cell.length_a   1.000
_cell.length_b   1.000
_cell.length_c   1.000
_cell.angle_alpha   90.00
_cell.angle_beta   90.00
_cell.angle_gamma   90.00
#
_symmetry.space_group_name_H-M   'P 1'
#
loop_
_entity.id
_entity.type
_entity.pdbx_description
1 polymer ?
#
loop_
_entity_poly.entity_id
_entity_poly.type
_entity_poly.pdbx_seq_one_letter_code
_entity_poly.pdbx_strand_id
1 'polypeptide(L)'
;VAAFASAARLTTKKRGELGKQTFMASPVIDFSAPDLAAQVECLNQAELDELPFGVVLLDRAGTVMFYSATEARLSGYGMMPLGKNFFEAGRNPRNGDLRYRIMGAMEKGKVDLEFGWIGDLANPQRDLCIRAQSSSQGGVWLFIDRD
;
A
#
# COMPACT_ATOMS: atom_id res chain seq x y z
N VAL A 1 6.40 -11.21 1.28
CA VAL A 1 7.16 -10.83 2.46
C VAL A 1 8.63 -11.17 2.28
N ALA A 2 8.91 -12.37 1.79
CA ALA A 2 10.31 -12.74 1.52
C ALA A 2 10.93 -11.80 0.49
N ALA A 3 10.15 -11.37 -0.48
CA ALA A 3 10.63 -10.45 -1.50
C ALA A 3 11.04 -9.11 -0.88
N PHE A 4 10.27 -8.65 0.09
CA PHE A 4 10.61 -7.42 0.78
C PHE A 4 11.97 -7.53 1.46
N ALA A 5 12.17 -8.61 2.19
CA ALA A 5 13.40 -8.78 2.94
C ALA A 5 14.60 -8.83 2.00
N SER A 6 14.46 -9.52 0.90
CA SER A 6 15.55 -9.65 -0.05
C SER A 6 15.94 -8.31 -0.66
N ALA A 7 14.94 -7.58 -1.13
CA ALA A 7 15.19 -6.29 -1.76
C ALA A 7 15.72 -5.29 -0.74
N ALA A 8 15.20 -5.34 0.47
CA ALA A 8 15.65 -4.43 1.51
C ALA A 8 17.12 -4.65 1.81
N ARG A 9 17.56 -5.90 1.81
CA ARG A 9 18.98 -6.17 2.06
C ARG A 9 19.88 -5.55 1.02
N LEU A 10 19.49 -5.65 -0.24
CA LEU A 10 20.27 -5.03 -1.31
C LEU A 10 20.37 -3.53 -1.14
N THR A 11 19.25 -2.91 -0.85
CA THR A 11 19.23 -1.48 -0.67
C THR A 11 20.09 -1.05 0.51
N THR A 12 19.97 -1.79 1.60
CA THR A 12 20.76 -1.49 2.78
C THR A 12 22.25 -1.62 2.50
N LYS A 13 22.60 -2.64 1.73
CA LYS A 13 24.00 -2.85 1.41
C LYS A 13 24.58 -1.68 0.63
N LYS A 14 23.84 -1.19 -0.33
CA LYS A 14 24.30 -0.03 -1.09
C LYS A 14 24.49 1.17 -0.20
N ARG A 15 23.54 1.42 0.65
CA ARG A 15 23.67 2.53 1.57
C ARG A 15 24.82 2.36 2.55
N GLY A 16 25.09 1.12 2.90
CA GLY A 16 26.21 0.83 3.75
C GLY A 16 27.51 1.28 3.17
N GLU A 17 27.65 1.18 1.86
CA GLU A 17 28.85 1.67 1.20
C GLU A 17 29.01 3.17 1.32
N LEU A 18 27.90 3.88 1.34
CA LEU A 18 27.91 5.31 1.48
C LEU A 18 28.18 5.75 2.89
N GLY A 19 28.08 4.83 3.82
CA GLY A 19 28.46 5.06 5.20
C GLY A 19 27.61 6.08 5.90
N LYS A 20 27.94 7.31 5.70
CA LYS A 20 27.29 8.37 6.44
C LYS A 20 25.81 8.50 6.17
N GLN A 21 25.31 7.95 5.09
CA GLN A 21 23.89 8.05 4.82
C GLN A 21 23.09 6.99 5.51
N THR A 22 23.74 5.99 6.08
CA THR A 22 22.99 4.87 6.63
C THR A 22 22.11 5.27 7.79
N PHE A 23 22.52 6.26 8.56
CA PHE A 23 21.70 6.67 9.69
C PHE A 23 20.43 7.38 9.23
N MET A 24 20.38 7.76 7.98
CA MET A 24 19.17 8.31 7.41
C MET A 24 18.12 7.24 7.26
N ALA A 25 18.54 6.03 7.30
CA ALA A 25 17.71 4.85 7.45
C ALA A 25 16.61 4.70 6.43
N SER A 26 15.52 5.40 6.60
CA SER A 26 14.34 5.15 5.78
C SER A 26 14.51 5.73 4.39
N PRO A 27 14.28 4.92 3.36
CA PRO A 27 14.28 5.44 2.01
C PRO A 27 13.13 6.43 1.83
N VAL A 28 13.35 7.44 1.00
CA VAL A 28 12.32 8.38 0.67
C VAL A 28 11.55 7.83 -0.52
N ILE A 29 10.29 7.49 -0.30
CA ILE A 29 9.42 6.97 -1.33
C ILE A 29 8.38 8.02 -1.66
N ASP A 30 8.32 8.41 -2.92
CA ASP A 30 7.38 9.41 -3.39
C ASP A 30 6.09 8.71 -3.81
N PHE A 31 4.98 9.14 -3.22
CA PHE A 31 3.66 8.60 -3.56
C PHE A 31 3.38 8.70 -5.06
N SER A 32 3.95 9.69 -5.72
CA SER A 32 3.72 9.94 -7.15
C SER A 32 4.65 9.16 -8.07
N ALA A 33 5.56 8.35 -7.52
CA ALA A 33 6.50 7.63 -8.34
C ALA A 33 5.77 6.68 -9.30
N PRO A 34 6.15 6.65 -10.59
CA PRO A 34 5.44 5.79 -11.55
C PRO A 34 5.58 4.30 -11.24
N ASP A 35 6.66 3.91 -10.58
CA ASP A 35 6.93 2.51 -10.24
C ASP A 35 6.79 2.27 -8.73
N LEU A 36 5.78 2.86 -8.13
CA LEU A 36 5.62 2.83 -6.68
C LEU A 36 5.58 1.41 -6.12
N ALA A 37 4.84 0.50 -6.78
CA ALA A 37 4.76 -0.89 -6.33
C ALA A 37 6.13 -1.54 -6.30
N ALA A 38 6.93 -1.32 -7.34
CA ALA A 38 8.27 -1.89 -7.39
C ALA A 38 9.14 -1.34 -6.26
N GLN A 39 9.00 -0.06 -5.98
CA GLN A 39 9.79 0.54 -4.91
C GLN A 39 9.41 0.01 -3.54
N VAL A 40 8.11 -0.14 -3.26
CA VAL A 40 7.70 -0.64 -1.94
C VAL A 40 8.05 -2.10 -1.76
N GLU A 41 8.16 -2.86 -2.85
CA GLU A 41 8.56 -4.26 -2.74
C GLU A 41 10.04 -4.41 -2.35
N CYS A 42 10.80 -3.33 -2.41
CA CYS A 42 12.17 -3.31 -1.92
C CYS A 42 12.26 -3.05 -0.42
N LEU A 43 11.15 -2.77 0.25
CA LEU A 43 11.15 -2.43 1.67
C LEU A 43 10.73 -3.61 2.51
N ASN A 44 11.21 -3.64 3.77
CA ASN A 44 10.70 -4.61 4.73
C ASN A 44 9.43 -4.05 5.40
N GLN A 45 8.79 -4.86 6.23
CA GLN A 45 7.54 -4.47 6.86
C GLN A 45 7.69 -3.23 7.74
N ALA A 46 8.78 -3.14 8.48
CA ALA A 46 9.00 -1.98 9.34
C ALA A 46 9.11 -0.69 8.52
N GLU A 47 9.79 -0.77 7.39
CA GLU A 47 9.93 0.39 6.52
C GLU A 47 8.60 0.77 5.88
N LEU A 48 7.81 -0.23 5.49
CA LEU A 48 6.47 0.03 4.95
C LEU A 48 5.58 0.71 5.98
N ASP A 49 5.68 0.29 7.24
CA ASP A 49 4.86 0.86 8.31
C ASP A 49 5.21 2.32 8.60
N GLU A 50 6.40 2.77 8.20
CA GLU A 50 6.83 4.14 8.44
C GLU A 50 6.51 5.09 7.30
N LEU A 51 6.01 4.59 6.18
CA LEU A 51 5.64 5.47 5.08
C LEU A 51 4.51 6.40 5.51
N PRO A 52 4.52 7.65 5.02
CA PRO A 52 3.51 8.63 5.45
C PRO A 52 2.13 8.39 4.84
N PHE A 53 2.03 7.51 3.86
CA PHE A 53 0.75 7.14 3.26
C PHE A 53 0.43 5.70 3.59
N GLY A 54 -0.84 5.33 3.46
CA GLY A 54 -1.27 3.97 3.75
C GLY A 54 -0.86 3.00 2.66
N VAL A 55 -0.52 1.79 3.08
CA VAL A 55 -0.12 0.73 2.16
C VAL A 55 -0.88 -0.53 2.51
N VAL A 56 -1.52 -1.11 1.51
CA VAL A 56 -2.28 -2.35 1.67
C VAL A 56 -1.91 -3.28 0.54
N LEU A 57 -1.70 -4.54 0.83
CA LEU A 57 -1.46 -5.56 -0.18
C LEU A 57 -2.63 -6.53 -0.19
N LEU A 58 -3.23 -6.72 -1.35
CA LEU A 58 -4.33 -7.65 -1.53
C LEU A 58 -3.90 -8.79 -2.44
N ASP A 59 -4.42 -9.98 -2.16
CA ASP A 59 -4.25 -11.07 -3.10
C ASP A 59 -5.28 -10.96 -4.23
N ARG A 60 -5.32 -11.93 -5.12
CA ARG A 60 -6.21 -11.87 -6.27
C ARG A 60 -7.70 -11.89 -5.90
N ALA A 61 -8.02 -12.40 -4.74
CA ALA A 61 -9.40 -12.45 -4.26
C ALA A 61 -9.80 -11.20 -3.49
N GLY A 62 -8.86 -10.30 -3.24
CA GLY A 62 -9.13 -9.11 -2.45
C GLY A 62 -8.88 -9.30 -0.97
N THR A 63 -8.26 -10.40 -0.58
CA THR A 63 -7.93 -10.67 0.81
C THR A 63 -6.70 -9.86 1.22
N VAL A 64 -6.76 -9.24 2.39
CA VAL A 64 -5.68 -8.39 2.90
C VAL A 64 -4.51 -9.26 3.35
N MET A 65 -3.38 -9.08 2.68
CA MET A 65 -2.15 -9.79 3.00
C MET A 65 -1.19 -8.93 3.81
N PHE A 66 -1.26 -7.61 3.67
CA PHE A 66 -0.49 -6.67 4.44
C PHE A 66 -1.30 -5.39 4.61
N TYR A 67 -1.16 -4.76 5.77
CA TYR A 67 -1.89 -3.54 6.09
C TYR A 67 -0.98 -2.71 6.97
N SER A 68 -0.53 -1.57 6.48
CA SER A 68 0.51 -0.82 7.17
C SER A 68 -0.01 -0.21 8.47
N ALA A 69 0.91 0.03 9.39
CA ALA A 69 0.58 0.70 10.65
C ALA A 69 0.04 2.10 10.39
N THR A 70 0.59 2.78 9.39
CA THR A 70 0.10 4.11 9.00
C THR A 70 -1.37 4.04 8.59
N GLU A 71 -1.72 3.04 7.78
CA GLU A 71 -3.11 2.90 7.34
C GLU A 71 -4.03 2.57 8.52
N ALA A 72 -3.60 1.69 9.41
CA ALA A 72 -4.39 1.34 10.59
C ALA A 72 -4.67 2.58 11.43
N ARG A 73 -3.68 3.45 11.58
CA ARG A 73 -3.82 4.65 12.40
C ARG A 73 -4.67 5.71 11.71
N LEU A 74 -4.41 5.96 10.42
CA LEU A 74 -5.04 7.08 9.73
C LEU A 74 -6.46 6.78 9.25
N SER A 75 -6.74 5.53 8.91
CA SER A 75 -8.06 5.16 8.42
C SER A 75 -9.12 5.16 9.51
N GLY A 76 -8.71 5.10 10.77
CA GLY A 76 -9.63 5.00 11.88
C GLY A 76 -10.14 3.59 12.10
N TYR A 77 -9.64 2.61 11.36
CA TYR A 77 -10.10 1.24 11.51
C TYR A 77 -9.71 0.65 12.86
N GLY A 78 -8.56 1.09 13.37
CA GLY A 78 -8.13 0.71 14.73
C GLY A 78 -7.54 -0.67 14.86
N MET A 79 -7.60 -1.47 13.81
CA MET A 79 -7.03 -2.81 13.80
C MET A 79 -6.69 -3.16 12.36
N MET A 80 -5.93 -4.21 12.18
CA MET A 80 -5.53 -4.64 10.85
C MET A 80 -6.45 -5.75 10.37
N PRO A 81 -7.12 -5.57 9.21
CA PRO A 81 -8.04 -6.59 8.70
C PRO A 81 -7.32 -7.69 7.94
N LEU A 82 -6.20 -8.18 8.48
CA LEU A 82 -5.42 -9.23 7.82
C LEU A 82 -6.26 -10.49 7.65
N GLY A 83 -6.18 -11.08 6.49
CA GLY A 83 -6.92 -12.30 6.18
C GLY A 83 -8.37 -12.09 5.84
N LYS A 84 -8.85 -10.85 5.86
CA LYS A 84 -10.23 -10.52 5.53
C LYS A 84 -10.31 -9.87 4.17
N ASN A 85 -11.49 -9.90 3.57
CA ASN A 85 -11.69 -9.21 2.30
C ASN A 85 -11.69 -7.70 2.53
N PHE A 86 -10.84 -7.01 1.81
CA PHE A 86 -10.66 -5.57 2.00
C PHE A 86 -11.95 -4.78 1.76
N PHE A 87 -12.70 -5.19 0.75
CA PHE A 87 -13.90 -4.46 0.33
C PHE A 87 -15.08 -4.71 1.24
N GLU A 88 -15.00 -5.73 2.08
CA GLU A 88 -16.05 -6.06 3.05
C GLU A 88 -15.68 -5.63 4.46
N ALA A 89 -14.41 -5.34 4.71
CA ALA A 89 -13.97 -5.00 6.07
C ALA A 89 -14.44 -3.61 6.50
N GLY A 90 -14.57 -2.69 5.56
CA GLY A 90 -15.04 -1.36 5.86
C GLY A 90 -16.54 -1.25 5.74
N ARG A 91 -17.08 -0.13 6.20
CA ARG A 91 -18.51 0.10 6.17
C ARG A 91 -18.93 1.19 5.19
N ASN A 92 -18.04 1.55 4.31
CA ASN A 92 -18.32 2.56 3.31
C ASN A 92 -19.27 1.96 2.26
N PRO A 93 -20.44 2.57 2.04
CA PRO A 93 -21.37 2.04 1.03
C PRO A 93 -20.82 2.09 -0.38
N ARG A 94 -19.74 2.84 -0.61
CA ARG A 94 -19.12 2.94 -1.93
C ARG A 94 -18.05 1.88 -2.15
N ASN A 95 -17.87 0.97 -1.22
CA ASN A 95 -16.85 -0.09 -1.38
C ASN A 95 -17.11 -0.97 -2.59
N GLY A 96 -18.36 -1.08 -3.02
CA GLY A 96 -18.68 -1.80 -4.25
C GLY A 96 -18.06 -1.17 -5.50
N ASP A 97 -18.04 0.16 -5.56
CA ASP A 97 -17.41 0.87 -6.66
C ASP A 97 -15.90 0.67 -6.64
N LEU A 98 -15.31 0.74 -5.45
CA LEU A 98 -13.89 0.54 -5.29
C LEU A 98 -13.49 -0.86 -5.74
N ARG A 99 -14.26 -1.85 -5.30
CA ARG A 99 -14.03 -3.23 -5.69
C ARG A 99 -14.12 -3.40 -7.20
N TYR A 100 -15.14 -2.82 -7.81
CA TYR A 100 -15.33 -2.93 -9.24
C TYR A 100 -14.11 -2.37 -10.00
N ARG A 101 -13.62 -1.22 -9.61
CA ARG A 101 -12.48 -0.61 -10.27
C ARG A 101 -11.22 -1.46 -10.15
N ILE A 102 -10.95 -1.91 -8.94
CA ILE A 102 -9.70 -2.62 -8.68
C ILE A 102 -9.73 -4.05 -9.21
N MET A 103 -10.80 -4.78 -8.91
CA MET A 103 -10.90 -6.16 -9.36
C MET A 103 -11.06 -6.23 -10.87
N GLY A 104 -11.80 -5.26 -11.45
CA GLY A 104 -11.92 -5.20 -12.90
C GLY A 104 -10.59 -4.97 -13.59
N ALA A 105 -9.74 -4.13 -13.01
CA ALA A 105 -8.41 -3.90 -13.57
C ALA A 105 -7.55 -5.15 -13.46
N MET A 106 -7.67 -5.88 -12.35
CA MET A 106 -6.92 -7.12 -12.20
C MET A 106 -7.30 -8.17 -13.25
N GLU A 107 -8.57 -8.23 -13.59
CA GLU A 107 -9.02 -9.16 -14.63
C GLU A 107 -8.45 -8.83 -15.99
N LYS A 108 -8.12 -7.56 -16.23
CA LYS A 108 -7.52 -7.14 -17.49
C LYS A 108 -6.02 -7.37 -17.53
N GLY A 109 -5.44 -7.82 -16.45
CA GLY A 109 -4.05 -8.23 -16.40
C GLY A 109 -3.19 -7.31 -15.57
N LYS A 110 -2.97 -6.08 -16.01
CA LYS A 110 -2.09 -5.17 -15.31
C LYS A 110 -2.91 -4.07 -14.65
N VAL A 111 -2.59 -3.79 -13.39
CA VAL A 111 -3.24 -2.72 -12.64
C VAL A 111 -2.28 -1.55 -12.51
N ASP A 112 -2.75 -0.36 -12.90
CA ASP A 112 -2.03 0.88 -12.69
C ASP A 112 -3.06 1.99 -12.70
N LEU A 113 -3.67 2.23 -11.54
CA LEU A 113 -4.78 3.17 -11.39
C LEU A 113 -4.42 4.26 -10.41
N GLU A 114 -5.00 5.43 -10.64
CA GLU A 114 -4.93 6.52 -9.68
C GLU A 114 -6.25 7.28 -9.75
N PHE A 115 -6.90 7.46 -8.60
CA PHE A 115 -8.17 8.16 -8.57
C PHE A 115 -8.44 8.75 -7.20
N GLY A 116 -9.30 9.78 -7.19
CA GLY A 116 -9.76 10.37 -5.93
C GLY A 116 -10.85 9.52 -5.29
N TRP A 117 -10.92 9.59 -3.98
CA TRP A 117 -11.92 8.87 -3.20
C TRP A 117 -12.30 9.73 -2.01
N ILE A 118 -13.54 9.62 -1.57
CA ILE A 118 -14.00 10.43 -0.44
C ILE A 118 -14.40 9.51 0.71
N GLY A 119 -13.76 9.73 1.85
CA GLY A 119 -14.16 9.13 3.09
C GLY A 119 -13.36 7.90 3.51
N ASP A 120 -13.01 7.88 4.78
CA ASP A 120 -12.53 6.70 5.47
C ASP A 120 -13.30 6.59 6.78
N LEU A 121 -12.96 5.61 7.62
CA LEU A 121 -13.68 5.43 8.89
C LEU A 121 -13.47 6.59 9.84
N ALA A 122 -12.28 7.18 9.81
CA ALA A 122 -11.97 8.30 10.70
C ALA A 122 -12.71 9.56 10.28
N ASN A 123 -12.87 9.77 8.98
CA ASN A 123 -13.51 10.98 8.48
C ASN A 123 -14.21 10.68 7.14
N PRO A 124 -15.54 10.57 7.17
CA PRO A 124 -16.29 10.21 5.96
C PRO A 124 -16.26 11.28 4.88
N GLN A 125 -15.71 12.44 5.15
CA GLN A 125 -15.64 13.52 4.15
C GLN A 125 -14.21 13.86 3.74
N ARG A 126 -13.24 13.08 4.20
CA ARG A 126 -11.85 13.34 3.87
C ARG A 126 -11.56 12.97 2.42
N ASP A 127 -10.80 13.82 1.75
CA ASP A 127 -10.34 13.52 0.40
C ASP A 127 -9.14 12.59 0.47
N LEU A 128 -9.23 11.52 -0.30
CA LEU A 128 -8.15 10.55 -0.41
C LEU A 128 -7.72 10.47 -1.85
N CYS A 129 -6.45 10.16 -2.07
CA CYS A 129 -5.96 9.75 -3.36
C CYS A 129 -5.56 8.30 -3.25
N ILE A 130 -6.13 7.45 -4.10
CA ILE A 130 -5.85 6.02 -4.08
C ILE A 130 -5.12 5.65 -5.35
N ARG A 131 -4.00 4.95 -5.19
CA ARG A 131 -3.30 4.34 -6.31
C ARG A 131 -3.34 2.84 -6.13
N ALA A 132 -3.50 2.14 -7.24
CA ALA A 132 -3.48 0.68 -7.24
C ALA A 132 -2.51 0.21 -8.31
N GLN A 133 -1.57 -0.64 -7.94
CA GLN A 133 -0.60 -1.18 -8.88
C GLN A 133 -0.41 -2.67 -8.65
N SER A 134 -0.18 -3.40 -9.74
CA SER A 134 0.02 -4.84 -9.67
C SER A 134 1.17 -5.20 -8.74
N SER A 135 0.96 -6.25 -7.96
CA SER A 135 2.02 -6.86 -7.17
C SER A 135 2.76 -7.89 -7.99
N SER A 136 4.05 -8.05 -7.75
CA SER A 136 4.84 -9.08 -8.40
C SER A 136 4.38 -10.49 -8.01
N GLN A 137 3.59 -10.60 -6.95
CA GLN A 137 3.08 -11.88 -6.46
C GLN A 137 1.67 -12.20 -6.96
N GLY A 138 1.14 -11.38 -7.86
CA GLY A 138 -0.14 -11.69 -8.50
C GLY A 138 -1.34 -10.95 -7.95
N GLY A 139 -1.19 -10.22 -6.86
CA GLY A 139 -2.26 -9.40 -6.32
C GLY A 139 -2.07 -7.94 -6.69
N VAL A 140 -2.49 -7.06 -5.80
CA VAL A 140 -2.45 -5.63 -6.05
C VAL A 140 -2.05 -4.88 -4.80
N TRP A 141 -1.19 -3.88 -4.98
CA TRP A 141 -0.87 -2.90 -3.94
C TRP A 141 -1.84 -1.75 -4.00
N LEU A 142 -2.32 -1.32 -2.84
CA LEU A 142 -3.08 -0.08 -2.72
C LEU A 142 -2.27 0.91 -1.91
N PHE A 143 -2.22 2.14 -2.39
CA PHE A 143 -1.53 3.23 -1.72
C PHE A 143 -2.56 4.33 -1.50
N ILE A 144 -2.69 4.80 -0.26
CA ILE A 144 -3.75 5.72 0.11
C ILE A 144 -3.13 6.94 0.76
N ASP A 145 -3.23 8.06 0.07
CA ASP A 145 -2.71 9.33 0.55
C ASP A 145 -3.87 10.19 1.02
N ARG A 146 -3.66 10.88 2.13
CA ARG A 146 -4.68 11.73 2.75
C ARG A 146 -4.18 13.15 2.90
N ASP A 147 -5.05 14.07 2.61
CA ASP A 147 -4.72 15.49 2.80
C ASP A 147 -4.76 15.90 4.27
#